data_31c74589131cf42a1102ba952c6fbac3
#
_entry.id   31c74589131cf42a1102ba952c6fbac3
#
_cell.length_a   1.000
_cell.length_b   1.000
_cell.length_c   1.000
_cell.angle_alpha   90.00
_cell.angle_beta   90.00
_cell.angle_gamma   90.00
#
_symmetry.space_group_name_H-M   'P 1'
#
loop_
_entity.id
_entity.type
_entity.pdbx_description
1 polymer ?
#
loop_
_entity_poly.entity_id
_entity_poly.type
_entity_poly.pdbx_seq_one_letter_code
_entity_poly.pdbx_strand_id
1 'polypeptide(L)'
;MAYEAILYDVSDRIATITLNRPDRLNAWTRQMAGELRDAMHKAAADDGVRAILLTGAGRGFCAGADMNLLSGLSASKGASHADEGPPTRGVPAGGSARPDFQLPNTYFPAIPKPILGAINGPCAGLGFVVSLFCDFRFAAESAVFTTAFAQRGLI
;
A
#
# COMPACT_ATOMS: atom_id res chain seq x y z
N MET A 1 4.41 -13.92 -12.00
CA MET A 1 5.39 -12.85 -12.30
C MET A 1 6.12 -12.52 -11.02
N ALA A 2 7.41 -12.21 -11.06
CA ALA A 2 8.14 -11.71 -9.90
C ALA A 2 7.79 -10.23 -9.69
N TYR A 3 7.56 -9.79 -8.46
CA TYR A 3 7.42 -8.40 -8.09
C TYR A 3 8.80 -7.74 -8.01
N GLU A 4 8.89 -6.44 -8.30
CA GLU A 4 10.14 -5.70 -8.27
C GLU A 4 10.19 -4.72 -7.08
N ALA A 5 9.06 -4.09 -6.76
CA ALA A 5 8.97 -3.08 -5.71
C ALA A 5 8.46 -3.63 -4.37
N ILE A 6 8.03 -4.88 -4.32
CA ILE A 6 7.63 -5.59 -3.11
C ILE A 6 8.23 -7.00 -3.10
N LEU A 7 8.28 -7.60 -1.91
CA LEU A 7 8.48 -9.05 -1.74
C LEU A 7 7.16 -9.67 -1.29
N TYR A 8 6.89 -10.89 -1.75
CA TYR A 8 5.70 -11.66 -1.37
C TYR A 8 6.11 -13.08 -1.00
N ASP A 9 5.79 -13.47 0.20
CA ASP A 9 6.04 -14.82 0.72
C ASP A 9 4.80 -15.34 1.45
N VAL A 10 4.59 -16.65 1.42
CA VAL A 10 3.53 -17.31 2.20
C VAL A 10 4.15 -18.40 3.06
N SER A 11 4.09 -18.24 4.35
CA SER A 11 4.54 -19.20 5.34
C SER A 11 3.55 -19.25 6.50
N ASP A 12 3.34 -20.42 7.08
CA ASP A 12 2.46 -20.61 8.24
C ASP A 12 1.04 -20.01 8.07
N ARG A 13 0.54 -20.05 6.84
CA ARG A 13 -0.76 -19.50 6.44
C ARG A 13 -0.85 -17.97 6.54
N ILE A 14 0.28 -17.27 6.56
CA ILE A 14 0.39 -15.83 6.55
C ILE A 14 1.04 -15.41 5.23
N ALA A 15 0.37 -14.53 4.49
CA ALA A 15 0.98 -13.85 3.36
C ALA A 15 1.73 -12.62 3.86
N THR A 16 3.05 -12.65 3.80
CA THR A 16 3.89 -11.49 4.14
C THR A 16 4.19 -10.69 2.88
N ILE A 17 3.78 -9.44 2.89
CA ILE A 17 4.07 -8.46 1.84
C ILE A 17 5.04 -7.44 2.40
N THR A 18 6.22 -7.34 1.81
CA THR A 18 7.26 -6.40 2.24
C THR A 18 7.47 -5.34 1.17
N LEU A 19 7.23 -4.06 1.50
CA LEU A 19 7.61 -2.95 0.63
C LEU A 19 9.11 -2.95 0.45
N ASN A 20 9.63 -3.04 -0.78
CA ASN A 20 11.04 -3.38 -1.03
C ASN A 20 11.76 -2.33 -1.88
N ARG A 21 11.87 -1.12 -1.36
CA ARG A 21 12.72 -0.04 -1.86
C ARG A 21 13.50 0.59 -0.69
N PRO A 22 14.31 -0.19 0.07
CA PRO A 22 14.93 0.26 1.32
C PRO A 22 15.81 1.50 1.15
N ASP A 23 16.50 1.65 0.01
CA ASP A 23 17.34 2.80 -0.31
C ASP A 23 16.57 4.12 -0.44
N ARG A 24 15.25 4.04 -0.63
CA ARG A 24 14.33 5.16 -0.72
C ARG A 24 13.33 5.17 0.44
N LEU A 25 13.63 4.50 1.54
CA LEU A 25 12.70 4.31 2.67
C LEU A 25 11.31 3.85 2.21
N ASN A 26 11.28 2.97 1.22
CA ASN A 26 10.06 2.41 0.63
C ASN A 26 9.10 3.50 0.11
N ALA A 27 9.64 4.59 -0.46
CA ALA A 27 8.84 5.65 -1.05
C ALA A 27 7.91 5.07 -2.13
N TRP A 28 6.64 5.48 -2.05
CA TRP A 28 5.52 4.93 -2.80
C TRP A 28 5.56 5.33 -4.27
N THR A 29 5.52 4.34 -5.15
CA THR A 29 5.44 4.53 -6.60
C THR A 29 4.16 3.91 -7.16
N ARG A 30 3.81 4.27 -8.41
CA ARG A 30 2.69 3.62 -9.12
C ARG A 30 2.90 2.11 -9.26
N GLN A 31 4.15 1.69 -9.54
CA GLN A 31 4.52 0.28 -9.64
C GLN A 31 4.26 -0.44 -8.30
N MET A 32 4.79 0.08 -7.19
CA MET A 32 4.57 -0.48 -5.86
C MET A 32 3.08 -0.58 -5.52
N ALA A 33 2.29 0.45 -5.85
CA ALA A 33 0.85 0.44 -5.64
C ALA A 33 0.15 -0.69 -6.41
N GLY A 34 0.52 -0.88 -7.67
CA GLY A 34 -0.02 -1.94 -8.52
C GLY A 34 0.36 -3.34 -8.03
N GLU A 35 1.64 -3.53 -7.69
CA GLU A 35 2.14 -4.80 -7.18
C GLU A 35 1.54 -5.17 -5.82
N LEU A 36 1.41 -4.19 -4.91
CA LEU A 36 0.77 -4.41 -3.62
C LEU A 36 -0.70 -4.82 -3.78
N ARG A 37 -1.43 -4.13 -4.65
CA ARG A 37 -2.83 -4.47 -4.92
C ARG A 37 -2.97 -5.89 -5.47
N ASP A 38 -2.13 -6.27 -6.43
CA ASP A 38 -2.11 -7.63 -6.98
C ASP A 38 -1.80 -8.67 -5.91
N ALA A 39 -0.76 -8.44 -5.09
CA ALA A 39 -0.38 -9.32 -4.00
C ALA A 39 -1.49 -9.48 -2.94
N MET A 40 -2.19 -8.40 -2.58
CA MET A 40 -3.32 -8.43 -1.65
C MET A 40 -4.48 -9.28 -2.20
N HIS A 41 -4.84 -9.10 -3.48
CA HIS A 41 -5.88 -9.91 -4.10
C HIS A 41 -5.46 -11.37 -4.26
N LYS A 42 -4.20 -11.64 -4.58
CA LYS A 42 -3.64 -12.99 -4.62
C LYS A 42 -3.75 -13.66 -3.25
N ALA A 43 -3.33 -12.98 -2.18
CA ALA A 43 -3.46 -13.48 -0.82
C ALA A 43 -4.93 -13.68 -0.42
N ALA A 44 -5.82 -12.78 -0.84
CA ALA A 44 -7.27 -12.88 -0.58
C ALA A 44 -7.89 -14.13 -1.22
N ALA A 45 -7.46 -14.50 -2.42
CA ALA A 45 -7.97 -15.64 -3.19
C ALA A 45 -7.35 -16.99 -2.78
N ASP A 46 -6.26 -16.99 -2.02
CA ASP A 46 -5.57 -18.22 -1.61
C ASP A 46 -6.19 -18.79 -0.34
N ASP A 47 -6.89 -19.92 -0.43
CA ASP A 47 -7.51 -20.60 0.72
C ASP A 47 -6.49 -21.07 1.78
N GLY A 48 -5.23 -21.21 1.42
CA GLY A 48 -4.13 -21.52 2.33
C GLY A 48 -3.75 -20.35 3.23
N VAL A 49 -4.07 -19.10 2.83
CA VAL A 49 -3.74 -17.89 3.59
C VAL A 49 -4.88 -17.52 4.55
N ARG A 50 -4.53 -17.22 5.80
CA ARG A 50 -5.47 -16.79 6.86
C ARG A 50 -5.35 -15.33 7.25
N ALA A 51 -4.18 -14.74 7.07
CA ALA A 51 -3.92 -13.33 7.38
C ALA A 51 -2.86 -12.76 6.44
N ILE A 52 -2.85 -11.45 6.32
CA ILE A 52 -1.88 -10.72 5.52
C ILE A 52 -1.05 -9.84 6.46
N LEU A 53 0.27 -9.93 6.37
CA LEU A 53 1.20 -9.07 7.08
C LEU A 53 1.84 -8.10 6.09
N LEU A 54 1.74 -6.80 6.36
CA LEU A 54 2.34 -5.74 5.56
C LEU A 54 3.44 -5.07 6.36
N THR A 55 4.65 -5.01 5.81
CA THR A 55 5.83 -4.38 6.44
C THR A 55 6.72 -3.69 5.42
N GLY A 56 7.81 -3.05 5.86
CA GLY A 56 8.81 -2.42 4.99
C GLY A 56 10.18 -3.07 5.12
N ALA A 57 10.89 -3.21 4.01
CA ALA A 57 12.30 -3.63 4.03
C ALA A 57 13.19 -2.53 4.61
N GLY A 58 14.26 -2.93 5.29
CA GLY A 58 15.24 -2.02 5.87
C GLY A 58 14.71 -1.25 7.08
N ARG A 59 15.12 0.02 7.21
CA ARG A 59 14.93 0.83 8.42
C ARG A 59 13.60 1.58 8.49
N GLY A 60 12.75 1.54 7.47
CA GLY A 60 11.50 2.30 7.41
C GLY A 60 10.34 1.49 6.87
N PHE A 61 9.13 1.87 7.28
CA PHE A 61 7.93 1.30 6.71
C PHE A 61 7.66 1.90 5.32
N CYS A 62 7.36 3.19 5.25
CA CYS A 62 7.16 3.92 3.99
C CYS A 62 7.23 5.43 4.23
N ALA A 63 8.10 6.11 3.53
CA ALA A 63 8.32 7.57 3.67
C ALA A 63 7.30 8.44 2.94
N GLY A 64 6.27 7.85 2.32
CA GLY A 64 5.26 8.56 1.55
C GLY A 64 5.51 8.50 0.05
N ALA A 65 4.84 9.37 -0.72
CA ALA A 65 4.95 9.38 -2.18
C ALA A 65 6.38 9.69 -2.65
N ASP A 66 6.85 8.96 -3.67
CA ASP A 66 8.13 9.24 -4.32
C ASP A 66 8.09 10.63 -4.97
N MET A 67 9.22 11.36 -4.91
CA MET A 67 9.32 12.72 -5.43
C MET A 67 9.00 12.80 -6.93
N ASN A 68 9.34 11.78 -7.70
CA ASN A 68 9.00 11.71 -9.12
C ASN A 68 7.48 11.61 -9.36
N LEU A 69 6.76 10.95 -8.44
CA LEU A 69 5.30 10.92 -8.47
C LEU A 69 4.71 12.31 -8.21
N LEU A 70 5.25 13.04 -7.23
CA LEU A 70 4.79 14.39 -6.88
C LEU A 70 5.10 15.42 -7.96
N SER A 71 6.29 15.38 -8.58
CA SER A 71 6.67 16.29 -9.67
C SER A 71 5.81 16.10 -10.91
N GLY A 72 5.42 14.86 -11.22
CA GLY A 72 4.47 14.55 -12.28
C GLY A 72 3.08 15.15 -12.05
N LEU A 73 2.61 15.20 -10.81
CA LEU A 73 1.34 15.83 -10.43
C LEU A 73 1.40 17.38 -10.54
N SER A 74 2.56 17.98 -10.26
CA SER A 74 2.74 19.42 -10.36
C SER A 74 2.81 19.90 -11.82
N ALA A 75 3.29 19.08 -12.73
CA ALA A 75 3.36 19.38 -14.16
C ALA A 75 1.99 19.29 -14.86
N SER A 76 1.07 18.49 -14.34
CA SER A 76 -0.29 18.31 -14.85
C SER A 76 -1.30 19.21 -14.13
N LYS A 77 -1.10 20.54 -14.17
CA LYS A 77 -2.12 21.49 -13.72
C LYS A 77 -3.38 21.33 -14.57
N GLY A 78 -4.33 20.54 -14.10
CA GLY A 78 -5.66 20.41 -14.71
C GLY A 78 -6.17 19.01 -15.02
N ALA A 79 -5.39 17.97 -14.82
CA ALA A 79 -5.91 16.62 -14.97
C ALA A 79 -6.63 16.21 -13.67
N SER A 80 -7.94 16.11 -13.73
CA SER A 80 -8.75 15.52 -12.67
C SER A 80 -8.27 14.10 -12.39
N HIS A 81 -8.07 13.75 -11.10
CA HIS A 81 -7.67 12.42 -10.65
C HIS A 81 -8.64 11.28 -11.02
N ALA A 82 -9.62 11.55 -11.90
CA ALA A 82 -10.68 10.62 -12.26
C ALA A 82 -10.28 9.59 -13.35
N ASP A 83 -9.14 9.76 -14.04
CA ASP A 83 -8.98 9.08 -15.34
C ASP A 83 -7.77 8.12 -15.46
N GLU A 84 -7.04 7.83 -14.39
CA GLU A 84 -5.93 6.86 -14.45
C GLU A 84 -5.98 5.84 -13.30
N GLY A 85 -7.11 5.16 -13.15
CA GLY A 85 -7.14 3.89 -12.46
C GLY A 85 -6.48 2.82 -13.34
N PRO A 86 -5.64 1.91 -12.81
CA PRO A 86 -5.24 0.76 -13.59
C PRO A 86 -6.49 0.02 -14.07
N PRO A 87 -6.48 -0.57 -15.29
CA PRO A 87 -7.64 -1.28 -15.81
C PRO A 87 -8.09 -2.32 -14.78
N THR A 88 -9.33 -2.25 -14.37
CA THR A 88 -9.98 -3.19 -13.46
C THR A 88 -10.03 -4.56 -14.13
N ARG A 89 -8.95 -5.32 -14.03
CA ARG A 89 -9.00 -6.74 -14.33
C ARG A 89 -9.68 -7.42 -13.14
N GLY A 90 -10.97 -7.72 -13.34
CA GLY A 90 -11.74 -8.69 -12.57
C GLY A 90 -11.59 -8.58 -11.06
N VAL A 91 -12.42 -7.76 -10.42
CA VAL A 91 -12.76 -7.99 -9.01
C VAL A 91 -13.48 -9.35 -8.97
N PRO A 92 -13.02 -10.34 -8.18
CA PRO A 92 -13.76 -11.58 -8.02
C PRO A 92 -15.19 -11.27 -7.57
N ALA A 93 -16.16 -11.99 -8.11
CA ALA A 93 -17.55 -11.89 -7.70
C ALA A 93 -17.65 -12.17 -6.18
N GLY A 94 -17.86 -11.14 -5.38
CA GLY A 94 -17.82 -11.18 -3.91
C GLY A 94 -17.20 -9.93 -3.29
N GLY A 95 -16.54 -9.10 -4.09
CA GLY A 95 -16.01 -7.81 -3.64
C GLY A 95 -17.13 -6.86 -3.26
N SER A 96 -16.90 -6.03 -2.24
CA SER A 96 -17.82 -4.98 -1.80
C SER A 96 -18.33 -4.18 -3.00
N ALA A 97 -19.65 -4.07 -3.14
CA ALA A 97 -20.29 -3.26 -4.17
C ALA A 97 -20.04 -1.74 -4.02
N ARG A 98 -19.22 -1.32 -3.04
CA ARG A 98 -18.93 0.09 -2.76
C ARG A 98 -17.89 0.63 -3.76
N PRO A 99 -18.24 1.64 -4.58
CA PRO A 99 -17.32 2.23 -5.57
C PRO A 99 -16.06 2.83 -4.96
N ASP A 100 -16.15 3.37 -3.73
CA ASP A 100 -15.03 3.95 -2.99
C ASP A 100 -13.94 2.92 -2.65
N PHE A 101 -14.25 1.63 -2.55
CA PHE A 101 -13.25 0.57 -2.35
C PHE A 101 -12.54 0.11 -3.64
N GLN A 102 -12.86 0.74 -4.77
CA GLN A 102 -12.22 0.44 -6.05
C GLN A 102 -11.10 1.41 -6.42
N LEU A 103 -10.96 2.51 -5.66
CA LEU A 103 -9.90 3.49 -5.88
C LEU A 103 -8.50 2.91 -5.58
N PRO A 104 -7.42 3.48 -6.11
CA PRO A 104 -6.09 2.89 -6.06
C PRO A 104 -5.58 2.51 -4.67
N ASN A 105 -5.96 3.24 -3.63
CA ASN A 105 -5.44 3.03 -2.27
C ASN A 105 -6.52 2.68 -1.24
N THR A 106 -7.79 2.53 -1.65
CA THR A 106 -8.91 2.30 -0.72
C THR A 106 -9.50 0.89 -0.78
N TYR A 107 -8.87 -0.02 -1.47
CA TYR A 107 -9.34 -1.40 -1.65
C TYR A 107 -9.13 -2.31 -0.43
N PHE A 108 -8.31 -1.91 0.54
CA PHE A 108 -7.97 -2.72 1.71
C PHE A 108 -9.21 -3.23 2.46
N PRO A 109 -10.23 -2.40 2.75
CA PRO A 109 -11.44 -2.87 3.45
C PRO A 109 -12.27 -3.89 2.66
N ALA A 110 -12.00 -4.06 1.36
CA ALA A 110 -12.64 -5.08 0.53
C ALA A 110 -11.90 -6.43 0.56
N ILE A 111 -10.72 -6.50 1.14
CA ILE A 111 -9.95 -7.74 1.32
C ILE A 111 -10.60 -8.55 2.45
N PRO A 112 -11.09 -9.78 2.20
CA PRO A 112 -11.84 -10.56 3.18
C PRO A 112 -10.93 -11.32 4.17
N LYS A 113 -9.75 -10.79 4.46
CA LYS A 113 -8.77 -11.37 5.40
C LYS A 113 -8.16 -10.28 6.26
N PRO A 114 -7.85 -10.56 7.53
CA PRO A 114 -7.21 -9.57 8.40
C PRO A 114 -5.87 -9.12 7.82
N ILE A 115 -5.68 -7.80 7.81
CA ILE A 115 -4.44 -7.16 7.37
C ILE A 115 -3.74 -6.56 8.59
N LEU A 116 -2.55 -7.03 8.88
CA LEU A 116 -1.72 -6.58 9.99
C LEU A 116 -0.58 -5.71 9.45
N GLY A 117 -0.49 -4.48 9.91
CA GLY A 117 0.64 -3.60 9.61
C GLY A 117 1.74 -3.77 10.66
N ALA A 118 2.91 -4.25 10.28
CA ALA A 118 4.11 -4.25 11.09
C ALA A 118 4.96 -3.03 10.71
N ILE A 119 4.83 -1.95 11.48
CA ILE A 119 5.43 -0.65 11.19
C ILE A 119 6.83 -0.60 11.80
N ASN A 120 7.80 -0.96 11.00
CA ASN A 120 9.19 -1.16 11.44
C ASN A 120 10.04 0.12 11.55
N GLY A 121 9.48 1.30 11.23
CA GLY A 121 10.22 2.57 11.29
C GLY A 121 9.42 3.74 10.72
N PRO A 122 10.07 4.76 10.15
CA PRO A 122 9.41 5.94 9.59
C PRO A 122 8.23 5.60 8.69
N CYS A 123 7.08 6.23 8.97
CA CYS A 123 5.81 6.02 8.32
C CYS A 123 5.14 7.38 8.05
N ALA A 124 5.24 7.88 6.81
CA ALA A 124 4.88 9.25 6.49
C ALA A 124 3.94 9.36 5.29
N GLY A 125 3.11 10.41 5.26
CA GLY A 125 2.24 10.74 4.14
C GLY A 125 1.41 9.56 3.67
N LEU A 126 1.59 9.12 2.41
CA LEU A 126 0.85 7.99 1.86
C LEU A 126 1.14 6.66 2.60
N GLY A 127 2.36 6.48 3.12
CA GLY A 127 2.68 5.33 3.98
C GLY A 127 1.85 5.32 5.27
N PHE A 128 1.64 6.49 5.87
CA PHE A 128 0.74 6.63 7.03
C PHE A 128 -0.70 6.30 6.65
N VAL A 129 -1.20 6.80 5.53
CA VAL A 129 -2.55 6.46 5.02
C VAL A 129 -2.71 4.95 4.84
N VAL A 130 -1.75 4.29 4.20
CA VAL A 130 -1.76 2.82 4.00
C VAL A 130 -1.76 2.09 5.34
N SER A 131 -0.99 2.55 6.32
CA SER A 131 -1.00 1.95 7.66
C SER A 131 -2.37 2.05 8.34
N LEU A 132 -3.14 3.12 8.09
CA LEU A 132 -4.50 3.29 8.65
C LEU A 132 -5.52 2.33 8.04
N PHE A 133 -5.28 1.85 6.82
CA PHE A 133 -6.14 0.84 6.19
C PHE A 133 -5.89 -0.58 6.69
N CYS A 134 -4.81 -0.84 7.41
CA CYS A 134 -4.62 -2.13 8.09
C CYS A 134 -5.61 -2.27 9.25
N ASP A 135 -6.11 -3.50 9.50
CA ASP A 135 -7.03 -3.78 10.62
C ASP A 135 -6.30 -3.64 11.96
N PHE A 136 -5.07 -4.12 12.05
CA PHE A 136 -4.22 -4.02 13.22
C PHE A 136 -2.86 -3.39 12.86
N ARG A 137 -2.29 -2.64 13.79
CA ARG A 137 -0.98 -2.01 13.65
C ARG A 137 -0.11 -2.35 14.85
N PHE A 138 1.06 -2.90 14.57
CA PHE A 138 2.14 -3.10 15.53
C PHE A 138 3.30 -2.21 15.11
N ALA A 139 3.71 -1.31 15.97
CA ALA A 139 4.75 -0.35 15.67
C ALA A 139 6.00 -0.65 16.50
N ALA A 140 7.17 -0.59 15.86
CA ALA A 140 8.43 -0.58 16.58
C ALA A 140 8.51 0.67 17.48
N GLU A 141 9.23 0.61 18.59
CA GLU A 141 9.45 1.78 19.47
C GLU A 141 10.08 2.96 18.72
N SER A 142 10.90 2.67 17.71
CA SER A 142 11.56 3.66 16.86
C SER A 142 10.67 4.17 15.71
N ALA A 143 9.43 3.68 15.57
CA ALA A 143 8.54 4.12 14.52
C ALA A 143 8.08 5.58 14.74
N VAL A 144 8.16 6.38 13.68
CA VAL A 144 7.71 7.77 13.69
C VAL A 144 6.61 7.94 12.66
N PHE A 145 5.47 8.46 13.08
CA PHE A 145 4.32 8.70 12.23
C PHE A 145 4.16 10.19 11.94
N THR A 146 3.91 10.53 10.66
CA THR A 146 3.58 11.90 10.26
C THR A 146 2.70 11.91 9.04
N THR A 147 1.72 12.81 9.00
CA THR A 147 0.89 13.02 7.81
C THR A 147 1.68 13.69 6.68
N ALA A 148 2.57 14.63 7.04
CA ALA A 148 3.42 15.42 6.13
C ALA A 148 2.64 16.24 5.05
N PHE A 149 1.32 16.22 5.03
CA PHE A 149 0.50 16.85 3.97
C PHE A 149 0.60 18.38 4.04
N ALA A 150 0.38 18.99 5.21
CA ALA A 150 0.48 20.45 5.40
C ALA A 150 1.87 20.98 5.05
N GLN A 151 2.93 20.27 5.44
CA GLN A 151 4.32 20.63 5.13
C GLN A 151 4.63 20.60 3.62
N ARG A 152 3.81 19.91 2.84
CA ARG A 152 3.94 19.75 1.39
C ARG A 152 2.91 20.57 0.61
N GLY A 153 2.09 21.38 1.29
CA GLY A 153 1.06 22.19 0.66
C GLY A 153 -0.05 21.38 -0.01
N LEU A 154 -0.36 20.20 0.54
CA LEU A 154 -1.40 19.30 0.01
C LEU A 154 -2.76 19.47 0.70
N ILE A 155 -2.87 20.39 1.63
CA ILE A 155 -4.09 20.84 2.32
C ILE A 155 -4.00 22.33 2.58
#